data_c9c2553545dc825ac3e98834c5213693
#
_entry.id   c9c2553545dc825ac3e98834c5213693
#
_cell.length_a   1.000
_cell.length_b   1.000
_cell.length_c   1.000
_cell.angle_alpha   90.00
_cell.angle_beta   90.00
_cell.angle_gamma   90.00
#
_symmetry.space_group_name_H-M   'P 1'
#
loop_
_entity.id
_entity.type
_entity.pdbx_description
1 polymer ?
#
loop_
_entity_poly.entity_id
_entity_poly.type
_entity_poly.pdbx_seq_one_letter_code
_entity_poly.pdbx_strand_id
1 'polypeptide(L)'
;MRTKKSIYNFISDVLPYLILGVLSFLRIKYIIKFYGEDTNGYVQLITQVFAYLALAEAGFGTAVIYKLYKPLADKDYDKVSSIVVGSKIIFKKIAFIMGIGSILCSIGIPLFINKGDLSVAFIVALFLISSGHYLLEYFLIYPYTSLLQADQNQYIFNFYKNLIKVLFGILELYLMSIKLNLILIVSINIVFTIIYIILVMKKVNKLYPWLDKNAKPDTTASKMTKDVIVHKICTLIFAKTDPIILSRYSLSNVSIYSSYNYILEFLTTIVSKLYNALRASYCNIVALGKTEDKKYFKMFLSFSFFISSFCCTTFFTTVNPFVGDFWLGEEFTLETSVVILLSVIMFGRIIINPVYVARDSKGLYKETKNFTIIQAILNIVLSLILVRKYQIFGVLLATIISQYMVLIPCNVYIVYSKVFNENVKKFILKLVLSIINVLVLIFINYKIRNIFDSFNKVSVLLFMLLIAFVNVVECFVYNVLIDKDFKTLVNEILKKIRGKK
;
A
#
# COMPACT_ATOMS: atom_id res chain seq x y z
N MET A 1 26.06 -0.63 15.34
CA MET A 1 25.36 -1.79 14.74
C MET A 1 23.93 -1.49 14.32
N ARG A 2 23.08 -0.86 15.16
CA ARG A 2 21.64 -0.57 14.83
C ARG A 2 21.46 0.26 13.57
N THR A 3 22.26 1.30 13.36
CA THR A 3 22.18 2.17 12.16
C THR A 3 22.46 1.43 10.85
N LYS A 4 23.46 0.51 10.83
CA LYS A 4 23.75 -0.34 9.66
C LYS A 4 22.55 -1.24 9.31
N LYS A 5 21.97 -1.93 10.30
CA LYS A 5 20.79 -2.78 10.09
C LYS A 5 19.58 -1.97 9.57
N SER A 6 19.36 -0.74 10.05
CA SER A 6 18.30 0.14 9.56
C SER A 6 18.51 0.52 8.08
N ILE A 7 19.74 0.83 7.68
CA ILE A 7 20.07 1.13 6.28
C ILE A 7 19.84 -0.10 5.40
N TYR A 8 20.29 -1.28 5.82
CA TYR A 8 20.05 -2.52 5.07
C TYR A 8 18.55 -2.84 4.96
N ASN A 9 17.77 -2.66 6.03
CA ASN A 9 16.32 -2.84 5.99
C ASN A 9 15.67 -1.87 4.99
N PHE A 10 16.09 -0.61 4.95
CA PHE A 10 15.56 0.39 4.02
C PHE A 10 15.92 0.03 2.55
N ILE A 11 17.18 -0.26 2.26
CA ILE A 11 17.62 -0.61 0.89
C ILE A 11 16.92 -1.89 0.42
N SER A 12 16.83 -2.91 1.28
CA SER A 12 16.17 -4.19 0.95
C SER A 12 14.66 -4.09 0.78
N ASP A 13 14.05 -2.99 1.17
CA ASP A 13 12.61 -2.74 0.99
C ASP A 13 12.30 -1.82 -0.20
N VAL A 14 13.08 -0.76 -0.41
CA VAL A 14 12.80 0.26 -1.43
C VAL A 14 13.28 -0.16 -2.82
N LEU A 15 14.52 -0.63 -2.96
CA LEU A 15 15.06 -0.98 -4.28
C LEU A 15 14.30 -2.13 -4.96
N PRO A 16 14.01 -3.27 -4.27
CA PRO A 16 13.18 -4.30 -4.86
C PRO A 16 11.75 -3.83 -5.16
N TYR A 17 11.18 -2.91 -4.36
CA TYR A 17 9.85 -2.36 -4.63
C TYR A 17 9.79 -1.68 -6.00
N LEU A 18 10.81 -0.92 -6.38
CA LEU A 18 10.89 -0.27 -7.69
C LEU A 18 11.00 -1.31 -8.82
N ILE A 19 11.87 -2.30 -8.68
CA ILE A 19 12.06 -3.37 -9.68
C ILE A 19 10.78 -4.19 -9.85
N LEU A 20 10.17 -4.63 -8.74
CA LEU A 20 8.92 -5.38 -8.76
C LEU A 20 7.76 -4.52 -9.30
N GLY A 21 7.80 -3.20 -9.09
CA GLY A 21 6.86 -2.27 -9.69
C GLY A 21 6.88 -2.34 -11.21
N VAL A 22 8.07 -2.22 -11.81
CA VAL A 22 8.24 -2.33 -13.27
C VAL A 22 7.77 -3.70 -13.78
N LEU A 23 8.19 -4.79 -13.12
CA LEU A 23 7.75 -6.14 -13.49
C LEU A 23 6.22 -6.30 -13.42
N SER A 24 5.56 -5.67 -12.44
CA SER A 24 4.11 -5.71 -12.32
C SER A 24 3.41 -4.92 -13.42
N PHE A 25 3.95 -3.78 -13.87
CA PHE A 25 3.43 -3.09 -15.05
C PHE A 25 3.49 -3.97 -16.31
N LEU A 26 4.62 -4.64 -16.53
CA LEU A 26 4.78 -5.57 -17.65
C LEU A 26 3.85 -6.78 -17.51
N ARG A 27 3.70 -7.32 -16.30
CA ARG A 27 2.80 -8.44 -16.00
C ARG A 27 1.35 -8.12 -16.35
N ILE A 28 0.82 -6.98 -15.93
CA ILE A 28 -0.53 -6.54 -16.27
C ILE A 28 -0.69 -6.47 -17.79
N LYS A 29 0.25 -5.82 -18.50
CA LYS A 29 0.23 -5.74 -19.96
C LYS A 29 0.23 -7.11 -20.63
N TYR A 30 1.04 -8.05 -20.14
CA TYR A 30 1.15 -9.39 -20.73
C TYR A 30 -0.09 -10.24 -20.44
N ILE A 31 -0.69 -10.13 -19.24
CA ILE A 31 -1.94 -10.83 -18.95
C ILE A 31 -3.04 -10.34 -19.89
N ILE A 32 -3.22 -9.03 -20.01
CA ILE A 32 -4.23 -8.45 -20.92
C ILE A 32 -3.98 -8.90 -22.37
N LYS A 33 -2.73 -8.77 -22.84
CA LYS A 33 -2.37 -9.09 -24.24
C LYS A 33 -2.55 -10.56 -24.60
N PHE A 34 -2.24 -11.50 -23.70
CA PHE A 34 -2.17 -12.93 -24.02
C PHE A 34 -3.33 -13.73 -23.46
N TYR A 35 -4.00 -13.25 -22.40
CA TYR A 35 -5.07 -13.98 -21.70
C TYR A 35 -6.38 -13.18 -21.60
N GLY A 36 -6.40 -11.91 -22.02
CA GLY A 36 -7.57 -11.04 -22.04
C GLY A 36 -7.80 -10.23 -20.76
N GLU A 37 -8.66 -9.23 -20.90
CA GLU A 37 -8.99 -8.27 -19.85
C GLU A 37 -9.70 -8.90 -18.66
N ASP A 38 -10.69 -9.77 -18.92
CA ASP A 38 -11.44 -10.47 -17.88
C ASP A 38 -10.52 -11.32 -17.02
N THR A 39 -9.50 -11.96 -17.62
CA THR A 39 -8.48 -12.71 -16.90
C THR A 39 -7.67 -11.77 -15.98
N ASN A 40 -7.24 -10.62 -16.47
CA ASN A 40 -6.54 -9.63 -15.62
C ASN A 40 -7.44 -9.13 -14.50
N GLY A 41 -8.68 -8.77 -14.80
CA GLY A 41 -9.67 -8.35 -13.79
C GLY A 41 -9.85 -9.41 -12.71
N TYR A 42 -9.93 -10.69 -13.11
CA TYR A 42 -10.05 -11.79 -12.17
C TYR A 42 -8.79 -11.98 -11.30
N VAL A 43 -7.60 -11.90 -11.89
CA VAL A 43 -6.32 -11.96 -11.14
C VAL A 43 -6.21 -10.82 -10.11
N GLN A 44 -6.67 -9.61 -10.47
CA GLN A 44 -6.73 -8.49 -9.53
C GLN A 44 -7.75 -8.73 -8.41
N LEU A 45 -8.92 -9.28 -8.74
CA LEU A 45 -9.94 -9.66 -7.75
C LEU A 45 -9.40 -10.69 -6.75
N ILE A 46 -8.71 -11.73 -7.21
CA ILE A 46 -8.05 -12.73 -6.36
C ILE A 46 -7.18 -12.05 -5.29
N THR A 47 -6.37 -11.09 -5.70
CA THR A 47 -5.48 -10.35 -4.79
C THR A 47 -6.27 -9.61 -3.68
N GLN A 48 -7.42 -9.01 -4.02
CA GLN A 48 -8.26 -8.32 -3.04
C GLN A 48 -8.93 -9.31 -2.07
N VAL A 49 -9.45 -10.44 -2.58
CA VAL A 49 -10.06 -11.48 -1.73
C VAL A 49 -9.03 -12.06 -0.76
N PHE A 50 -7.79 -12.32 -1.20
CA PHE A 50 -6.74 -12.77 -0.28
C PHE A 50 -6.37 -11.72 0.78
N ALA A 51 -6.44 -10.42 0.49
CA ALA A 51 -6.27 -9.39 1.48
C ALA A 51 -7.33 -9.49 2.60
N TYR A 52 -8.58 -9.86 2.27
CA TYR A 52 -9.63 -10.13 3.27
C TYR A 52 -9.38 -11.44 4.05
N LEU A 53 -8.99 -12.52 3.38
CA LEU A 53 -8.64 -13.77 4.06
C LEU A 53 -7.48 -13.60 5.04
N ALA A 54 -6.51 -12.74 4.72
CA ALA A 54 -5.40 -12.40 5.60
C ALA A 54 -5.84 -11.68 6.91
N LEU A 55 -7.08 -11.18 7.01
CA LEU A 55 -7.66 -10.73 8.28
C LEU A 55 -7.75 -11.83 9.34
N ALA A 56 -7.73 -13.10 8.94
CA ALA A 56 -7.66 -14.22 9.89
C ALA A 56 -6.42 -14.14 10.80
N GLU A 57 -5.35 -13.49 10.35
CA GLU A 57 -4.17 -13.18 11.17
C GLU A 57 -4.45 -12.11 12.23
N ALA A 58 -5.34 -11.13 11.96
CA ALA A 58 -5.83 -10.09 12.87
C ALA A 58 -4.78 -9.47 13.81
N GLY A 59 -3.52 -9.35 13.35
CA GLY A 59 -2.44 -8.76 14.14
C GLY A 59 -1.68 -9.71 15.07
N PHE A 60 -1.91 -11.03 15.00
CA PHE A 60 -1.13 -12.01 15.75
C PHE A 60 0.37 -11.91 15.49
N GLY A 61 0.79 -11.67 14.24
CA GLY A 61 2.20 -11.46 13.90
C GLY A 61 2.82 -10.31 14.69
N THR A 62 2.12 -9.18 14.75
CA THR A 62 2.57 -8.02 15.53
C THR A 62 2.66 -8.34 17.02
N ALA A 63 1.68 -9.05 17.57
CA ALA A 63 1.67 -9.47 18.98
C ALA A 63 2.85 -10.41 19.31
N VAL A 64 3.17 -11.34 18.43
CA VAL A 64 4.33 -12.23 18.57
C VAL A 64 5.64 -11.43 18.57
N ILE A 65 5.79 -10.47 17.65
CA ILE A 65 6.96 -9.60 17.57
C ILE A 65 7.17 -8.82 18.88
N TYR A 66 6.11 -8.19 19.40
CA TYR A 66 6.20 -7.47 20.67
C TYR A 66 6.61 -8.37 21.85
N LYS A 67 6.08 -9.59 21.90
CA LYS A 67 6.39 -10.57 22.94
C LYS A 67 7.85 -11.04 22.88
N LEU A 68 8.45 -11.06 21.70
CA LEU A 68 9.84 -11.46 21.49
C LEU A 68 10.86 -10.40 21.90
N TYR A 69 10.51 -9.10 21.92
CA TYR A 69 11.50 -8.04 22.17
C TYR A 69 12.24 -8.19 23.50
N LYS A 70 11.51 -8.41 24.61
CA LYS A 70 12.13 -8.51 25.94
C LYS A 70 12.98 -9.76 26.09
N PRO A 71 12.51 -10.99 25.80
CA PRO A 71 13.33 -12.19 25.86
C PRO A 71 14.59 -12.13 24.98
N LEU A 72 14.50 -11.53 23.78
CA LEU A 72 15.68 -11.32 22.93
C LEU A 72 16.69 -10.35 23.54
N ALA A 73 16.22 -9.27 24.17
CA ALA A 73 17.08 -8.29 24.85
C ALA A 73 17.77 -8.92 26.07
N ASP A 74 17.05 -9.73 26.83
CA ASP A 74 17.52 -10.43 28.05
C ASP A 74 18.33 -11.70 27.71
N LYS A 75 18.42 -12.11 26.41
CA LYS A 75 19.04 -13.35 25.92
C LYS A 75 18.42 -14.62 26.54
N ASP A 76 17.16 -14.56 26.89
CA ASP A 76 16.38 -15.71 27.37
C ASP A 76 15.96 -16.60 26.18
N TYR A 77 16.88 -17.44 25.73
CA TYR A 77 16.72 -18.28 24.51
C TYR A 77 15.62 -19.33 24.69
N ASP A 78 15.40 -19.83 25.91
CA ASP A 78 14.34 -20.79 26.19
C ASP A 78 12.95 -20.14 26.02
N LYS A 79 12.80 -18.94 26.52
CA LYS A 79 11.56 -18.18 26.35
C LYS A 79 11.32 -17.76 24.89
N VAL A 80 12.36 -17.37 24.16
CA VAL A 80 12.27 -17.10 22.71
C VAL A 80 11.80 -18.34 21.98
N SER A 81 12.41 -19.50 22.24
CA SER A 81 12.05 -20.78 21.62
C SER A 81 10.59 -21.16 21.90
N SER A 82 10.17 -21.02 23.17
CA SER A 82 8.80 -21.23 23.62
C SER A 82 7.76 -20.37 22.86
N ILE A 83 8.07 -19.08 22.66
CA ILE A 83 7.20 -18.14 21.92
C ILE A 83 7.16 -18.49 20.43
N VAL A 84 8.29 -18.83 19.81
CA VAL A 84 8.37 -19.19 18.37
C VAL A 84 7.59 -20.48 18.13
N VAL A 85 7.73 -21.51 18.96
CA VAL A 85 6.97 -22.76 18.86
C VAL A 85 5.47 -22.52 19.09
N GLY A 86 5.10 -21.72 20.08
CA GLY A 86 3.71 -21.33 20.32
C GLY A 86 3.10 -20.57 19.12
N SER A 87 3.86 -19.64 18.54
CA SER A 87 3.42 -18.92 17.34
C SER A 87 3.23 -19.84 16.13
N LYS A 88 4.04 -20.88 15.97
CA LYS A 88 3.87 -21.89 14.91
C LYS A 88 2.51 -22.58 14.98
N ILE A 89 2.02 -22.89 16.18
CA ILE A 89 0.69 -23.49 16.36
C ILE A 89 -0.41 -22.50 15.94
N ILE A 90 -0.27 -21.22 16.32
CA ILE A 90 -1.24 -20.18 15.96
C ILE A 90 -1.28 -19.97 14.46
N PHE A 91 -0.12 -19.80 13.80
CA PHE A 91 -0.07 -19.56 12.35
C PHE A 91 -0.55 -20.77 11.54
N LYS A 92 -0.35 -22.02 12.01
CA LYS A 92 -0.95 -23.19 11.41
C LYS A 92 -2.49 -23.16 11.47
N LYS A 93 -3.08 -22.75 12.61
CA LYS A 93 -4.53 -22.57 12.72
C LYS A 93 -5.05 -21.49 11.77
N ILE A 94 -4.32 -20.37 11.66
CA ILE A 94 -4.65 -19.30 10.70
C ILE A 94 -4.60 -19.81 9.26
N ALA A 95 -3.54 -20.54 8.88
CA ALA A 95 -3.42 -21.14 7.55
C ALA A 95 -4.58 -22.11 7.26
N PHE A 96 -5.01 -22.89 8.23
CA PHE A 96 -6.16 -23.80 8.09
C PHE A 96 -7.47 -23.03 7.88
N ILE A 97 -7.72 -21.98 8.67
CA ILE A 97 -8.91 -21.10 8.50
C ILE A 97 -8.88 -20.44 7.11
N MET A 98 -7.73 -19.92 6.68
CA MET A 98 -7.57 -19.35 5.35
C MET A 98 -7.78 -20.40 4.24
N GLY A 99 -7.32 -21.63 4.44
CA GLY A 99 -7.53 -22.74 3.50
C GLY A 99 -9.02 -23.04 3.31
N ILE A 100 -9.77 -23.18 4.41
CA ILE A 100 -11.23 -23.35 4.35
C ILE A 100 -11.87 -22.14 3.67
N GLY A 101 -11.49 -20.92 4.07
CA GLY A 101 -11.97 -19.70 3.44
C GLY A 101 -11.68 -19.65 1.94
N SER A 102 -10.50 -20.13 1.51
CA SER A 102 -10.14 -20.21 0.09
C SER A 102 -11.02 -21.18 -0.69
N ILE A 103 -11.36 -22.35 -0.10
CA ILE A 103 -12.29 -23.29 -0.72
C ILE A 103 -13.68 -22.68 -0.84
N LEU A 104 -14.21 -22.08 0.22
CA LEU A 104 -15.52 -21.43 0.20
C LEU A 104 -15.58 -20.28 -0.81
N CYS A 105 -14.55 -19.42 -0.84
CA CYS A 105 -14.45 -18.34 -1.83
C CYS A 105 -14.36 -18.87 -3.26
N SER A 106 -13.61 -19.96 -3.52
CA SER A 106 -13.50 -20.53 -4.86
C SER A 106 -14.83 -21.02 -5.42
N ILE A 107 -15.75 -21.49 -4.57
CA ILE A 107 -17.10 -21.89 -4.94
C ILE A 107 -18.03 -20.67 -5.05
N GLY A 108 -17.92 -19.72 -4.12
CA GLY A 108 -18.81 -18.55 -4.06
C GLY A 108 -18.53 -17.49 -5.13
N ILE A 109 -17.26 -17.27 -5.49
CA ILE A 109 -16.86 -16.23 -6.46
C ILE A 109 -17.56 -16.39 -7.82
N PRO A 110 -17.59 -17.58 -8.45
CA PRO A 110 -18.26 -17.77 -9.75
C PRO A 110 -19.76 -17.44 -9.72
N LEU A 111 -20.39 -17.53 -8.55
CA LEU A 111 -21.82 -17.20 -8.36
C LEU A 111 -22.04 -15.69 -8.19
N PHE A 112 -21.03 -15.00 -7.69
CA PHE A 112 -21.11 -13.56 -7.37
C PHE A 112 -20.71 -12.67 -8.55
N ILE A 113 -19.65 -13.02 -9.29
CA ILE A 113 -19.05 -12.18 -10.33
C ILE A 113 -19.79 -12.30 -11.68
N ASN A 114 -19.67 -11.25 -12.49
CA ASN A 114 -19.91 -11.37 -13.94
C ASN A 114 -18.65 -11.96 -14.57
N LYS A 115 -18.72 -13.23 -14.97
CA LYS A 115 -17.57 -14.02 -15.43
C LYS A 115 -16.97 -13.58 -16.76
N GLY A 116 -17.73 -12.82 -17.57
CA GLY A 116 -17.35 -12.60 -18.96
C GLY A 116 -17.16 -13.96 -19.69
N ASP A 117 -16.08 -14.08 -20.41
CA ASP A 117 -15.73 -15.30 -21.18
C ASP A 117 -15.05 -16.41 -20.35
N LEU A 118 -14.85 -16.19 -19.03
CA LEU A 118 -14.14 -17.16 -18.18
C LEU A 118 -15.00 -18.36 -17.80
N SER A 119 -14.45 -19.56 -17.95
CA SER A 119 -15.12 -20.78 -17.48
C SER A 119 -15.07 -20.88 -15.95
N VAL A 120 -16.11 -21.49 -15.35
CA VAL A 120 -16.17 -21.72 -13.90
C VAL A 120 -14.97 -22.55 -13.42
N ALA A 121 -14.59 -23.58 -14.19
CA ALA A 121 -13.45 -24.44 -13.87
C ALA A 121 -12.12 -23.63 -13.81
N PHE A 122 -11.92 -22.70 -14.75
CA PHE A 122 -10.74 -21.82 -14.74
C PHE A 122 -10.73 -20.91 -13.53
N ILE A 123 -11.87 -20.28 -13.18
CA ILE A 123 -12.02 -19.41 -12.02
C ILE A 123 -11.67 -20.15 -10.74
N VAL A 124 -12.26 -21.32 -10.52
CA VAL A 124 -12.04 -22.15 -9.32
C VAL A 124 -10.58 -22.61 -9.26
N ALA A 125 -10.03 -23.15 -10.34
CA ALA A 125 -8.66 -23.66 -10.38
C ALA A 125 -7.63 -22.54 -10.13
N LEU A 126 -7.77 -21.39 -10.81
CA LEU A 126 -6.83 -20.28 -10.66
C LEU A 126 -6.87 -19.71 -9.23
N PHE A 127 -8.06 -19.62 -8.61
CA PHE A 127 -8.20 -19.16 -7.23
C PHE A 127 -7.51 -20.11 -6.24
N LEU A 128 -7.79 -21.41 -6.32
CA LEU A 128 -7.23 -22.41 -5.41
C LEU A 128 -5.71 -22.52 -5.55
N ILE A 129 -5.18 -22.53 -6.76
CA ILE A 129 -3.74 -22.58 -6.99
C ILE A 129 -3.07 -21.29 -6.50
N SER A 130 -3.69 -20.12 -6.75
CA SER A 130 -3.21 -18.86 -6.21
C SER A 130 -3.20 -18.80 -4.68
N SER A 131 -4.07 -19.57 -4.01
CA SER A 131 -4.07 -19.66 -2.54
C SER A 131 -2.83 -20.37 -2.00
N GLY A 132 -2.24 -21.27 -2.76
CA GLY A 132 -1.17 -22.16 -2.31
C GLY A 132 0.04 -21.41 -1.75
N HIS A 133 0.52 -20.36 -2.42
CA HIS A 133 1.68 -19.60 -1.94
C HIS A 133 1.39 -18.82 -0.65
N TYR A 134 0.18 -18.26 -0.46
CA TYR A 134 -0.22 -17.60 0.79
C TYR A 134 -0.28 -18.61 1.95
N LEU A 135 -0.93 -19.76 1.72
CA LEU A 135 -1.07 -20.79 2.74
C LEU A 135 0.28 -21.35 3.18
N LEU A 136 1.20 -21.59 2.24
CA LEU A 136 2.56 -22.05 2.53
C LEU A 136 3.34 -21.06 3.39
N GLU A 137 3.23 -19.76 3.11
CA GLU A 137 3.89 -18.72 3.92
C GLU A 137 3.38 -18.77 5.36
N TYR A 138 2.06 -18.79 5.60
CA TYR A 138 1.51 -18.86 6.96
C TYR A 138 1.88 -20.17 7.68
N PHE A 139 1.85 -21.27 6.95
CA PHE A 139 2.09 -22.59 7.53
C PHE A 139 3.56 -22.82 7.92
N LEU A 140 4.51 -22.32 7.14
CA LEU A 140 5.92 -22.67 7.26
C LEU A 140 6.81 -21.55 7.82
N ILE A 141 6.61 -20.29 7.40
CA ILE A 141 7.66 -19.26 7.56
C ILE A 141 7.31 -18.11 8.51
N TYR A 142 6.02 -17.77 8.70
CA TYR A 142 5.61 -16.61 9.50
C TYR A 142 6.17 -16.55 10.93
N PRO A 143 6.28 -17.64 11.71
CA PRO A 143 6.91 -17.61 13.03
C PRO A 143 8.36 -17.10 12.99
N TYR A 144 9.09 -17.53 11.99
CA TYR A 144 10.52 -17.21 11.82
C TYR A 144 10.73 -15.80 11.28
N THR A 145 9.82 -15.31 10.42
CA THR A 145 9.86 -13.90 10.00
C THR A 145 9.57 -12.96 11.15
N SER A 146 8.66 -13.35 12.07
CA SER A 146 8.39 -12.59 13.29
C SER A 146 9.64 -12.52 14.19
N LEU A 147 10.40 -13.61 14.33
CA LEU A 147 11.67 -13.64 15.06
C LEU A 147 12.71 -12.72 14.39
N LEU A 148 12.89 -12.84 13.07
CA LEU A 148 13.81 -11.98 12.32
C LEU A 148 13.46 -10.50 12.45
N GLN A 149 12.18 -10.16 12.44
CA GLN A 149 11.71 -8.79 12.60
C GLN A 149 11.95 -8.27 14.03
N ALA A 150 11.67 -9.07 15.04
CA ALA A 150 11.93 -8.70 16.43
C ALA A 150 13.43 -8.47 16.71
N ASP A 151 14.31 -9.26 16.09
CA ASP A 151 15.78 -9.14 16.20
C ASP A 151 16.38 -8.13 15.21
N GLN A 152 15.57 -7.30 14.53
CA GLN A 152 16.00 -6.30 13.54
C GLN A 152 16.77 -6.90 12.33
N ASN A 153 16.57 -8.18 12.05
CA ASN A 153 17.16 -8.93 10.93
C ASN A 153 16.17 -9.12 9.76
N GLN A 154 15.10 -8.32 9.69
CA GLN A 154 14.05 -8.41 8.66
C GLN A 154 14.61 -8.30 7.22
N TYR A 155 15.72 -7.56 7.03
CA TYR A 155 16.38 -7.45 5.72
C TYR A 155 16.75 -8.80 5.11
N ILE A 156 17.01 -9.82 5.92
CA ILE A 156 17.34 -11.19 5.44
C ILE A 156 16.12 -11.81 4.75
N PHE A 157 14.97 -11.74 5.41
CA PHE A 157 13.72 -12.23 4.83
C PHE A 157 13.35 -11.43 3.57
N ASN A 158 13.40 -10.09 3.65
CA ASN A 158 13.09 -9.22 2.52
C ASN A 158 13.99 -9.49 1.32
N PHE A 159 15.29 -9.70 1.54
CA PHE A 159 16.26 -9.99 0.48
C PHE A 159 15.88 -11.28 -0.28
N TYR A 160 15.76 -12.42 0.42
CA TYR A 160 15.44 -13.69 -0.25
C TYR A 160 14.06 -13.67 -0.90
N LYS A 161 13.05 -13.14 -0.21
CA LYS A 161 11.69 -13.04 -0.75
C LYS A 161 11.65 -12.19 -2.02
N ASN A 162 12.27 -11.03 -2.00
CA ASN A 162 12.24 -10.12 -3.14
C ASN A 162 13.12 -10.61 -4.29
N LEU A 163 14.29 -11.20 -4.01
CA LEU A 163 15.13 -11.83 -5.04
C LEU A 163 14.37 -12.91 -5.81
N ILE A 164 13.72 -13.82 -5.08
CA ILE A 164 12.94 -14.90 -5.69
C ILE A 164 11.72 -14.36 -6.45
N LYS A 165 11.05 -13.31 -5.94
CA LYS A 165 9.96 -12.65 -6.67
C LYS A 165 10.44 -11.99 -7.97
N VAL A 166 11.61 -11.36 -7.98
CA VAL A 166 12.19 -10.80 -9.22
C VAL A 166 12.52 -11.90 -10.22
N LEU A 167 13.18 -12.97 -9.77
CA LEU A 167 13.52 -14.11 -10.64
C LEU A 167 12.25 -14.77 -11.21
N PHE A 168 11.24 -15.00 -10.37
CA PHE A 168 9.97 -15.52 -10.83
C PHE A 168 9.27 -14.54 -11.78
N GLY A 169 9.25 -13.24 -11.48
CA GLY A 169 8.61 -12.24 -12.32
C GLY A 169 9.20 -12.17 -13.73
N ILE A 170 10.52 -12.30 -13.87
CA ILE A 170 11.20 -12.38 -15.17
C ILE A 170 10.80 -13.67 -15.91
N LEU A 171 10.83 -14.82 -15.20
CA LEU A 171 10.39 -16.09 -15.77
C LEU A 171 8.91 -16.07 -16.16
N GLU A 172 8.04 -15.50 -15.31
CA GLU A 172 6.60 -15.34 -15.56
C GLU A 172 6.34 -14.60 -16.87
N LEU A 173 7.03 -13.47 -17.09
CA LEU A 173 6.91 -12.71 -18.34
C LEU A 173 7.36 -13.52 -19.57
N TYR A 174 8.45 -14.28 -19.45
CA TYR A 174 8.90 -15.17 -20.51
C TYR A 174 7.87 -16.26 -20.81
N LEU A 175 7.34 -16.94 -19.78
CA LEU A 175 6.34 -18.00 -19.94
C LEU A 175 5.02 -17.46 -20.52
N MET A 176 4.61 -16.24 -20.17
CA MET A 176 3.48 -15.57 -20.78
C MET A 176 3.73 -15.25 -22.25
N SER A 177 4.94 -14.84 -22.63
CA SER A 177 5.29 -14.51 -24.01
C SER A 177 5.18 -15.71 -24.96
N ILE A 178 5.44 -16.91 -24.47
CA ILE A 178 5.23 -18.18 -25.20
C ILE A 178 3.79 -18.73 -25.05
N LYS A 179 2.87 -17.95 -24.45
CA LYS A 179 1.45 -18.28 -24.24
C LYS A 179 1.20 -19.58 -23.46
N LEU A 180 2.09 -19.89 -22.49
CA LEU A 180 1.88 -21.04 -21.60
C LEU A 180 0.60 -20.83 -20.79
N ASN A 181 -0.13 -21.93 -20.47
CA ASN A 181 -1.35 -21.84 -19.67
C ASN A 181 -1.12 -21.12 -18.34
N LEU A 182 -1.96 -20.11 -18.04
CA LEU A 182 -1.79 -19.25 -16.86
C LEU A 182 -1.84 -20.05 -15.54
N ILE A 183 -2.66 -21.12 -15.47
CA ILE A 183 -2.72 -22.01 -14.31
C ILE A 183 -1.36 -22.66 -14.04
N LEU A 184 -0.67 -23.12 -15.09
CA LEU A 184 0.67 -23.69 -14.96
C LEU A 184 1.68 -22.64 -14.48
N ILE A 185 1.62 -21.42 -15.01
CA ILE A 185 2.51 -20.31 -14.58
C ILE A 185 2.33 -20.03 -13.09
N VAL A 186 1.08 -19.91 -12.63
CA VAL A 186 0.78 -19.69 -11.20
C VAL A 186 1.20 -20.88 -10.33
N SER A 187 1.11 -22.12 -10.85
CA SER A 187 1.61 -23.31 -10.16
C SER A 187 3.14 -23.26 -9.95
N ILE A 188 3.89 -22.77 -10.94
CA ILE A 188 5.34 -22.58 -10.82
C ILE A 188 5.69 -21.58 -9.71
N ASN A 189 4.87 -20.56 -9.47
CA ASN A 189 5.06 -19.62 -8.36
C ASN A 189 5.09 -20.33 -6.99
N ILE A 190 4.34 -21.41 -6.82
CA ILE A 190 4.36 -22.23 -5.59
C ILE A 190 5.76 -22.82 -5.37
N VAL A 191 6.41 -23.31 -6.43
CA VAL A 191 7.78 -23.86 -6.36
C VAL A 191 8.76 -22.75 -5.94
N PHE A 192 8.68 -21.57 -6.53
CA PHE A 192 9.52 -20.43 -6.15
C PHE A 192 9.28 -20.00 -4.70
N THR A 193 8.04 -20.06 -4.25
CA THR A 193 7.68 -19.83 -2.84
C THR A 193 8.36 -20.83 -1.91
N ILE A 194 8.37 -22.12 -2.25
CA ILE A 194 9.07 -23.15 -1.47
C ILE A 194 10.57 -22.88 -1.44
N ILE A 195 11.17 -22.52 -2.59
CA ILE A 195 12.62 -22.22 -2.67
C ILE A 195 12.98 -21.08 -1.69
N TYR A 196 12.28 -19.94 -1.71
CA TYR A 196 12.63 -18.86 -0.79
C TYR A 196 12.40 -19.23 0.67
N ILE A 197 11.37 -20.01 1.00
CA ILE A 197 11.12 -20.52 2.34
C ILE A 197 12.32 -21.36 2.81
N ILE A 198 12.81 -22.29 1.97
CA ILE A 198 13.99 -23.11 2.28
C ILE A 198 15.22 -22.23 2.52
N LEU A 199 15.46 -21.23 1.66
CA LEU A 199 16.61 -20.32 1.80
C LEU A 199 16.56 -19.52 3.10
N VAL A 200 15.39 -18.97 3.45
CA VAL A 200 15.20 -18.23 4.71
C VAL A 200 15.37 -19.17 5.91
N MET A 201 14.77 -20.37 5.87
CA MET A 201 14.90 -21.36 6.95
C MET A 201 16.35 -21.80 7.18
N LYS A 202 17.13 -22.05 6.12
CA LYS A 202 18.57 -22.33 6.23
C LYS A 202 19.31 -21.18 6.93
N LYS A 203 18.97 -19.93 6.58
CA LYS A 203 19.60 -18.75 7.19
C LYS A 203 19.19 -18.58 8.66
N VAL A 204 17.91 -18.78 8.99
CA VAL A 204 17.41 -18.76 10.38
C VAL A 204 18.12 -19.81 11.23
N ASN A 205 18.23 -21.05 10.77
CA ASN A 205 18.91 -22.12 11.50
C ASN A 205 20.42 -21.78 11.75
N LYS A 206 21.06 -21.07 10.82
CA LYS A 206 22.44 -20.61 10.99
C LYS A 206 22.58 -19.44 11.97
N LEU A 207 21.60 -18.55 12.01
CA LEU A 207 21.61 -17.36 12.89
C LEU A 207 21.19 -17.68 14.32
N TYR A 208 20.29 -18.64 14.48
CA TYR A 208 19.71 -19.02 15.77
C TYR A 208 19.92 -20.53 16.04
N PRO A 209 21.20 -21.00 16.17
CA PRO A 209 21.50 -22.41 16.39
C PRO A 209 20.96 -22.92 17.75
N TRP A 210 20.73 -21.97 18.67
CA TRP A 210 20.18 -22.22 20.00
C TRP A 210 18.63 -22.36 20.00
N LEU A 211 17.95 -22.14 18.88
CA LEU A 211 16.47 -22.19 18.81
C LEU A 211 15.99 -23.66 18.96
N ASP A 212 15.42 -23.96 20.11
CA ASP A 212 14.81 -25.26 20.36
C ASP A 212 13.41 -25.35 19.72
N LYS A 213 13.28 -26.24 18.75
CA LYS A 213 12.03 -26.49 17.99
C LYS A 213 11.03 -27.34 18.77
N ASN A 214 11.46 -27.95 19.86
CA ASN A 214 10.67 -28.84 20.71
C ASN A 214 10.33 -28.17 22.07
N ALA A 215 10.68 -26.91 22.25
CA ALA A 215 10.38 -26.16 23.46
C ALA A 215 8.86 -26.17 23.75
N LYS A 216 8.51 -26.14 25.05
CA LYS A 216 7.10 -26.06 25.49
C LYS A 216 6.44 -24.81 24.87
N PRO A 217 5.32 -24.96 24.12
CA PRO A 217 4.75 -23.85 23.38
C PRO A 217 4.12 -22.80 24.31
N ASP A 218 4.47 -21.53 24.11
CA ASP A 218 3.80 -20.40 24.72
C ASP A 218 2.84 -19.75 23.71
N THR A 219 1.57 -20.13 23.77
CA THR A 219 0.50 -19.64 22.89
C THR A 219 -0.17 -18.36 23.41
N THR A 220 0.26 -17.82 24.57
CA THR A 220 -0.31 -16.60 25.14
C THR A 220 0.22 -15.37 24.39
N ALA A 221 -0.14 -15.20 23.11
CA ALA A 221 0.14 -13.95 22.40
C ALA A 221 -0.64 -12.80 23.09
N SER A 222 0.03 -11.68 23.33
CA SER A 222 -0.65 -10.49 23.83
C SER A 222 -1.68 -10.06 22.78
N LYS A 223 -2.94 -10.00 23.16
CA LYS A 223 -4.00 -9.55 22.28
C LYS A 223 -3.75 -8.08 21.92
N MET A 224 -3.69 -7.76 20.64
CA MET A 224 -3.78 -6.35 20.22
C MET A 224 -5.05 -5.74 20.79
N THR A 225 -5.02 -4.44 21.09
CA THR A 225 -6.23 -3.74 21.53
C THR A 225 -7.30 -3.87 20.45
N LYS A 226 -8.54 -4.10 20.86
CA LYS A 226 -9.69 -4.20 19.94
C LYS A 226 -9.77 -3.02 18.98
N ASP A 227 -9.39 -1.84 19.45
CA ASP A 227 -9.42 -0.61 18.66
C ASP A 227 -8.45 -0.64 17.46
N VAL A 228 -7.24 -1.19 17.63
CA VAL A 228 -6.26 -1.34 16.52
C VAL A 228 -6.75 -2.37 15.50
N ILE A 229 -7.37 -3.47 15.95
CA ILE A 229 -7.96 -4.47 15.04
C ILE A 229 -9.07 -3.85 14.20
N VAL A 230 -9.98 -3.09 14.82
CA VAL A 230 -11.05 -2.39 14.12
C VAL A 230 -10.50 -1.43 13.06
N HIS A 231 -9.47 -0.63 13.40
CA HIS A 231 -8.81 0.24 12.44
C HIS A 231 -8.24 -0.54 11.24
N LYS A 232 -7.58 -1.68 11.48
CA LYS A 232 -7.04 -2.52 10.39
C LYS A 232 -8.15 -3.04 9.48
N ILE A 233 -9.23 -3.55 10.04
CA ILE A 233 -10.38 -4.07 9.28
C ILE A 233 -11.01 -2.95 8.43
N CYS A 234 -11.33 -1.82 9.04
CA CYS A 234 -11.97 -0.70 8.33
C CYS A 234 -11.05 -0.12 7.24
N THR A 235 -9.75 -0.02 7.50
CA THR A 235 -8.77 0.44 6.50
C THR A 235 -8.70 -0.53 5.30
N LEU A 236 -8.76 -1.83 5.55
CA LEU A 236 -8.75 -2.82 4.50
C LEU A 236 -10.05 -2.78 3.68
N ILE A 237 -11.20 -2.67 4.33
CA ILE A 237 -12.49 -2.48 3.68
C ILE A 237 -12.41 -1.28 2.73
N PHE A 238 -12.01 -0.13 3.24
CA PHE A 238 -11.87 1.09 2.44
C PHE A 238 -10.92 0.96 1.24
N ALA A 239 -9.83 0.20 1.40
CA ALA A 239 -8.80 0.09 0.36
C ALA A 239 -9.06 -1.00 -0.68
N LYS A 240 -9.88 -2.03 -0.37
CA LYS A 240 -9.91 -3.29 -1.13
C LYS A 240 -11.31 -3.71 -1.60
N THR A 241 -12.37 -2.98 -1.23
CA THR A 241 -13.75 -3.36 -1.56
C THR A 241 -14.15 -3.01 -3.00
N ASP A 242 -13.64 -1.90 -3.56
CA ASP A 242 -14.05 -1.39 -4.87
C ASP A 242 -13.95 -2.44 -6.01
N PRO A 243 -12.82 -3.17 -6.18
CA PRO A 243 -12.71 -4.20 -7.20
C PRO A 243 -13.68 -5.37 -6.99
N ILE A 244 -13.99 -5.70 -5.72
CA ILE A 244 -14.95 -6.76 -5.40
C ILE A 244 -16.37 -6.33 -5.80
N ILE A 245 -16.77 -5.09 -5.52
CA ILE A 245 -18.08 -4.56 -5.93
C ILE A 245 -18.17 -4.48 -7.46
N LEU A 246 -17.12 -3.97 -8.13
CA LEU A 246 -17.07 -3.86 -9.59
C LEU A 246 -17.15 -5.22 -10.29
N SER A 247 -16.56 -6.27 -9.71
CA SER A 247 -16.54 -7.62 -10.30
C SER A 247 -17.95 -8.23 -10.50
N ARG A 248 -18.93 -7.75 -9.75
CA ARG A 248 -20.34 -8.15 -9.93
C ARG A 248 -20.90 -7.70 -11.27
N TYR A 249 -20.33 -6.62 -11.85
CA TYR A 249 -20.82 -6.01 -13.09
C TYR A 249 -19.95 -6.35 -14.29
N SER A 250 -18.62 -6.23 -14.15
CA SER A 250 -17.67 -6.51 -15.25
C SER A 250 -16.27 -6.77 -14.72
N LEU A 251 -15.63 -7.84 -15.16
CA LEU A 251 -14.21 -8.11 -14.90
C LEU A 251 -13.30 -7.18 -15.71
N SER A 252 -13.71 -6.78 -16.92
CA SER A 252 -12.99 -5.77 -17.71
C SER A 252 -12.92 -4.45 -16.96
N ASN A 253 -14.03 -3.98 -16.35
CA ASN A 253 -14.00 -2.78 -15.51
C ASN A 253 -13.09 -2.94 -14.29
N VAL A 254 -13.00 -4.14 -13.69
CA VAL A 254 -12.02 -4.42 -12.62
C VAL A 254 -10.60 -4.32 -13.16
N SER A 255 -10.33 -4.80 -14.37
CA SER A 255 -9.03 -4.72 -15.02
C SER A 255 -8.60 -3.26 -15.24
N ILE A 256 -9.48 -2.44 -15.85
CA ILE A 256 -9.21 -1.02 -16.11
C ILE A 256 -9.00 -0.26 -14.79
N TYR A 257 -9.95 -0.35 -13.86
CA TYR A 257 -9.87 0.29 -12.54
C TYR A 257 -8.58 -0.08 -11.81
N SER A 258 -8.25 -1.38 -11.76
CA SER A 258 -7.08 -1.87 -11.04
C SER A 258 -5.78 -1.41 -11.67
N SER A 259 -5.73 -1.24 -12.99
CA SER A 259 -4.57 -0.72 -13.70
C SER A 259 -4.25 0.73 -13.28
N TYR A 260 -5.25 1.60 -13.24
CA TYR A 260 -5.10 2.97 -12.76
C TYR A 260 -4.81 3.03 -11.25
N ASN A 261 -5.52 2.24 -10.47
CA ASN A 261 -5.29 2.17 -9.02
C ASN A 261 -3.90 1.63 -8.69
N TYR A 262 -3.32 0.76 -9.53
CA TYR A 262 -1.95 0.28 -9.38
C TYR A 262 -0.94 1.43 -9.50
N ILE A 263 -1.10 2.33 -10.47
CA ILE A 263 -0.26 3.53 -10.63
C ILE A 263 -0.41 4.42 -9.38
N LEU A 264 -1.65 4.68 -8.97
CA LEU A 264 -1.97 5.48 -7.80
C LEU A 264 -1.36 4.90 -6.52
N GLU A 265 -1.54 3.59 -6.27
CA GLU A 265 -0.97 2.90 -5.11
C GLU A 265 0.56 2.86 -5.16
N PHE A 266 1.17 2.71 -6.33
CA PHE A 266 2.62 2.75 -6.49
C PHE A 266 3.19 4.10 -6.05
N LEU A 267 2.64 5.20 -6.53
CA LEU A 267 3.06 6.57 -6.16
C LEU A 267 2.81 6.87 -4.68
N THR A 268 1.61 6.60 -4.18
CA THR A 268 1.25 6.87 -2.78
C THR A 268 2.05 6.00 -1.80
N THR A 269 2.44 4.78 -2.19
CA THR A 269 3.29 3.91 -1.36
C THR A 269 4.70 4.46 -1.25
N ILE A 270 5.30 5.00 -2.31
CA ILE A 270 6.62 5.66 -2.25
C ILE A 270 6.57 6.81 -1.25
N VAL A 271 5.54 7.66 -1.34
CA VAL A 271 5.35 8.78 -0.39
C VAL A 271 5.16 8.26 1.04
N SER A 272 4.36 7.22 1.24
CA SER A 272 4.13 6.63 2.57
C SER A 272 5.38 6.02 3.18
N LYS A 273 6.26 5.41 2.38
CA LYS A 273 7.58 4.91 2.85
C LYS A 273 8.46 6.04 3.34
N LEU A 274 8.43 7.21 2.68
CA LEU A 274 9.13 8.41 3.14
C LEU A 274 8.62 8.86 4.51
N TYR A 275 7.29 8.96 4.70
CA TYR A 275 6.70 9.32 5.99
C TYR A 275 6.96 8.28 7.08
N ASN A 276 6.98 7.00 6.76
CA ASN A 276 7.34 5.95 7.72
C ASN A 276 8.80 6.06 8.21
N ALA A 277 9.73 6.47 7.35
CA ALA A 277 11.10 6.76 7.75
C ALA A 277 11.19 7.96 8.72
N LEU A 278 10.36 8.99 8.50
CA LEU A 278 10.29 10.17 9.36
C LEU A 278 9.53 9.91 10.67
N ARG A 279 8.59 8.95 10.70
CA ARG A 279 7.78 8.59 11.87
C ARG A 279 8.62 8.27 13.09
N ALA A 280 9.66 7.43 12.96
CA ALA A 280 10.52 7.05 14.08
C ALA A 280 11.20 8.27 14.74
N SER A 281 11.69 9.22 13.91
CA SER A 281 12.29 10.46 14.37
C SER A 281 11.26 11.35 15.09
N TYR A 282 10.06 11.49 14.52
CA TYR A 282 8.98 12.27 15.11
C TYR A 282 8.51 11.69 16.45
N CYS A 283 8.30 10.38 16.52
CA CYS A 283 7.90 9.69 17.76
C CYS A 283 8.93 9.88 18.87
N ASN A 284 10.23 9.90 18.56
CA ASN A 284 11.28 10.19 19.55
C ASN A 284 11.20 11.63 20.07
N ILE A 285 10.92 12.61 19.22
CA ILE A 285 10.74 14.01 19.62
C ILE A 285 9.56 14.13 20.57
N VAL A 286 8.44 13.49 20.25
CA VAL A 286 7.23 13.44 21.08
C VAL A 286 7.51 12.77 22.44
N ALA A 287 8.22 11.63 22.43
CA ALA A 287 8.55 10.88 23.64
C ALA A 287 9.46 11.64 24.61
N LEU A 288 10.36 12.49 24.08
CA LEU A 288 11.26 13.34 24.87
C LEU A 288 10.57 14.59 25.45
N GLY A 289 9.26 14.79 25.19
CA GLY A 289 8.50 15.94 25.67
C GLY A 289 8.98 17.28 25.12
N LYS A 290 9.69 17.28 23.98
CA LYS A 290 10.22 18.50 23.38
C LYS A 290 9.08 19.37 22.84
N THR A 291 9.08 20.64 23.14
CA THR A 291 8.10 21.64 22.68
C THR A 291 8.12 21.84 21.13
N GLU A 292 9.06 21.20 20.46
CA GLU A 292 9.26 21.26 19.01
C GLU A 292 8.34 20.34 18.20
N ASP A 293 7.59 19.43 18.84
CA ASP A 293 6.71 18.45 18.15
C ASP A 293 5.73 19.15 17.19
N LYS A 294 5.16 20.25 17.63
CA LYS A 294 4.25 21.10 16.84
C LYS A 294 4.92 21.74 15.62
N LYS A 295 6.18 22.20 15.77
CA LYS A 295 6.96 22.78 14.65
C LYS A 295 7.20 21.72 13.58
N TYR A 296 7.68 20.54 13.98
CA TYR A 296 7.93 19.44 13.04
C TYR A 296 6.64 18.94 12.38
N PHE A 297 5.53 18.87 13.11
CA PHE A 297 4.22 18.52 12.52
C PHE A 297 3.82 19.52 11.42
N LYS A 298 3.94 20.83 11.65
CA LYS A 298 3.62 21.86 10.65
C LYS A 298 4.52 21.77 9.43
N MET A 299 5.81 21.51 9.60
CA MET A 299 6.75 21.30 8.49
C MET A 299 6.38 20.04 7.68
N PHE A 300 6.05 18.93 8.34
CA PHE A 300 5.60 17.69 7.67
C PHE A 300 4.28 17.88 6.95
N LEU A 301 3.36 18.64 7.52
CA LEU A 301 2.09 18.98 6.90
C LEU A 301 2.28 19.80 5.63
N SER A 302 3.12 20.85 5.67
CA SER A 302 3.45 21.67 4.50
C SER A 302 4.13 20.84 3.41
N PHE A 303 5.05 19.97 3.78
CA PHE A 303 5.68 19.04 2.85
C PHE A 303 4.66 18.08 2.22
N SER A 304 3.65 17.64 2.99
CA SER A 304 2.57 16.79 2.48
C SER A 304 1.70 17.50 1.44
N PHE A 305 1.37 18.77 1.68
CA PHE A 305 0.65 19.59 0.70
C PHE A 305 1.46 19.83 -0.59
N PHE A 306 2.76 20.10 -0.46
CA PHE A 306 3.66 20.19 -1.61
C PHE A 306 3.66 18.92 -2.45
N ILE A 307 3.93 17.75 -1.81
CA ILE A 307 3.97 16.46 -2.51
C ILE A 307 2.60 16.08 -3.09
N SER A 308 1.50 16.36 -2.38
CA SER A 308 0.17 16.02 -2.87
C SER A 308 -0.23 16.85 -4.08
N SER A 309 0.06 18.15 -4.11
CA SER A 309 -0.17 19.01 -5.27
C SER A 309 0.64 18.54 -6.47
N PHE A 310 1.93 18.29 -6.28
CA PHE A 310 2.81 17.73 -7.32
C PHE A 310 2.32 16.40 -7.88
N CYS A 311 2.06 15.42 -7.00
CA CYS A 311 1.63 14.09 -7.44
C CYS A 311 0.25 14.13 -8.12
N CYS A 312 -0.71 14.87 -7.56
CA CYS A 312 -2.06 14.98 -8.08
C CYS A 312 -2.08 15.57 -9.50
N THR A 313 -1.40 16.70 -9.69
CA THR A 313 -1.38 17.38 -11.00
C THR A 313 -0.60 16.61 -12.05
N THR A 314 0.53 16.00 -11.67
CA THR A 314 1.32 15.15 -12.56
C THR A 314 0.52 13.93 -12.97
N PHE A 315 -0.10 13.22 -12.03
CA PHE A 315 -0.94 12.05 -12.30
C PHE A 315 -2.12 12.42 -13.22
N PHE A 316 -2.87 13.47 -12.88
CA PHE A 316 -4.01 13.92 -13.69
C PHE A 316 -3.63 14.18 -15.14
N THR A 317 -2.50 14.86 -15.36
CA THR A 317 -2.08 15.26 -16.72
C THR A 317 -1.52 14.10 -17.52
N THR A 318 -0.83 13.13 -16.87
CA THR A 318 0.00 12.15 -17.57
C THR A 318 -0.57 10.74 -17.60
N VAL A 319 -1.56 10.42 -16.74
CA VAL A 319 -2.00 9.03 -16.59
C VAL A 319 -2.67 8.46 -17.83
N ASN A 320 -3.56 9.21 -18.51
CA ASN A 320 -4.20 8.75 -19.76
C ASN A 320 -3.19 8.61 -20.92
N PRO A 321 -2.32 9.60 -21.21
CA PRO A 321 -1.24 9.37 -22.17
C PRO A 321 -0.35 8.18 -21.84
N PHE A 322 -0.05 7.96 -20.55
CA PHE A 322 0.73 6.79 -20.14
C PHE A 322 -0.02 5.48 -20.38
N VAL A 323 -1.29 5.38 -20.01
CA VAL A 323 -2.07 4.15 -20.17
C VAL A 323 -2.39 3.90 -21.63
N GLY A 324 -2.86 4.91 -22.39
CA GLY A 324 -3.28 4.79 -23.78
C GLY A 324 -2.11 4.60 -24.74
N ASP A 325 -1.22 5.58 -24.80
CA ASP A 325 -0.18 5.62 -25.83
C ASP A 325 1.06 4.78 -25.51
N PHE A 326 1.38 4.62 -24.21
CA PHE A 326 2.61 3.92 -23.81
C PHE A 326 2.40 2.49 -23.30
N TRP A 327 1.37 2.27 -22.45
CA TRP A 327 1.27 1.04 -21.67
C TRP A 327 0.29 0.02 -22.22
N LEU A 328 -1.02 0.25 -22.15
CA LEU A 328 -2.05 -0.76 -22.44
C LEU A 328 -2.72 -0.58 -23.81
N GLY A 329 -3.08 0.63 -24.20
CA GLY A 329 -3.83 0.98 -25.41
C GLY A 329 -4.94 1.98 -25.13
N GLU A 330 -5.41 2.67 -26.17
CA GLU A 330 -6.44 3.73 -26.05
C GLU A 330 -7.76 3.22 -25.46
N GLU A 331 -8.11 1.96 -25.74
CA GLU A 331 -9.30 1.28 -25.24
C GLU A 331 -9.33 1.15 -23.70
N PHE A 332 -8.16 1.27 -23.04
CA PHE A 332 -8.04 1.25 -21.57
C PHE A 332 -8.08 2.64 -20.94
N THR A 333 -8.22 3.71 -21.74
CA THR A 333 -8.25 5.06 -21.19
C THR A 333 -9.57 5.35 -20.47
N LEU A 334 -9.47 6.03 -19.33
CA LEU A 334 -10.63 6.46 -18.55
C LEU A 334 -11.08 7.86 -18.97
N GLU A 335 -12.38 8.13 -18.86
CA GLU A 335 -12.89 9.48 -19.02
C GLU A 335 -12.22 10.46 -18.04
N THR A 336 -12.06 11.70 -18.46
CA THR A 336 -11.44 12.77 -17.67
C THR A 336 -12.12 12.93 -16.31
N SER A 337 -13.43 12.77 -16.24
CA SER A 337 -14.22 12.80 -15.00
C SER A 337 -13.74 11.77 -13.97
N VAL A 338 -13.45 10.55 -14.42
CA VAL A 338 -12.95 9.45 -13.57
C VAL A 338 -11.50 9.71 -13.13
N VAL A 339 -10.66 10.24 -14.03
CA VAL A 339 -9.28 10.61 -13.72
C VAL A 339 -9.21 11.72 -12.67
N ILE A 340 -10.14 12.69 -12.72
CA ILE A 340 -10.28 13.72 -11.67
C ILE A 340 -10.54 13.06 -10.31
N LEU A 341 -11.48 12.11 -10.23
CA LEU A 341 -11.79 11.44 -8.97
C LEU A 341 -10.57 10.69 -8.41
N LEU A 342 -9.84 9.95 -9.25
CA LEU A 342 -8.60 9.26 -8.85
C LEU A 342 -7.55 10.24 -8.33
N SER A 343 -7.38 11.39 -9.01
CA SER A 343 -6.43 12.43 -8.62
C SER A 343 -6.78 13.05 -7.26
N VAL A 344 -8.07 13.30 -7.02
CA VAL A 344 -8.59 13.81 -5.74
C VAL A 344 -8.39 12.78 -4.62
N ILE A 345 -8.65 11.49 -4.88
CA ILE A 345 -8.37 10.40 -3.93
C ILE A 345 -6.90 10.37 -3.56
N MET A 346 -6.00 10.46 -4.55
CA MET A 346 -4.55 10.46 -4.33
C MET A 346 -4.12 11.66 -3.48
N PHE A 347 -4.61 12.86 -3.79
CA PHE A 347 -4.36 14.07 -3.01
C PHE A 347 -4.71 13.86 -1.53
N GLY A 348 -5.91 13.38 -1.24
CA GLY A 348 -6.36 13.11 0.13
C GLY A 348 -5.56 12.03 0.84
N ARG A 349 -5.16 10.96 0.14
CA ARG A 349 -4.30 9.90 0.71
C ARG A 349 -2.91 10.42 1.11
N ILE A 350 -2.39 11.42 0.42
CA ILE A 350 -1.07 11.99 0.72
C ILE A 350 -1.16 13.00 1.87
N ILE A 351 -2.10 13.95 1.84
CA ILE A 351 -2.19 15.01 2.86
C ILE A 351 -2.46 14.49 4.28
N ILE A 352 -3.06 13.32 4.41
CA ILE A 352 -3.42 12.76 5.73
C ILE A 352 -2.23 12.10 6.45
N ASN A 353 -1.11 11.78 5.76
CA ASN A 353 0.02 11.07 6.35
C ASN A 353 0.59 11.71 7.62
N PRO A 354 0.88 13.05 7.68
CA PRO A 354 1.37 13.69 8.91
C PRO A 354 0.39 13.58 10.05
N VAL A 355 -0.92 13.66 9.75
CA VAL A 355 -1.99 13.54 10.74
C VAL A 355 -1.99 12.13 11.34
N TYR A 356 -1.80 11.08 10.53
CA TYR A 356 -1.65 9.71 11.02
C TYR A 356 -0.40 9.53 11.87
N VAL A 357 0.73 10.11 11.47
CA VAL A 357 1.96 10.07 12.27
C VAL A 357 1.75 10.70 13.65
N ALA A 358 1.11 11.87 13.73
CA ALA A 358 0.82 12.56 14.98
C ALA A 358 -0.21 11.80 15.84
N ARG A 359 -1.29 11.27 15.24
CA ARG A 359 -2.28 10.43 15.91
C ARG A 359 -1.64 9.19 16.53
N ASP A 360 -0.86 8.47 15.73
CA ASP A 360 -0.27 7.20 16.12
C ASP A 360 0.81 7.38 17.21
N SER A 361 1.55 8.50 17.18
CA SER A 361 2.56 8.84 18.21
C SER A 361 1.94 9.07 19.59
N LYS A 362 0.67 9.45 19.66
CA LYS A 362 -0.11 9.66 20.89
C LYS A 362 -1.08 8.51 21.19
N GLY A 363 -1.13 7.47 20.35
CA GLY A 363 -1.99 6.30 20.55
C GLY A 363 -3.49 6.57 20.46
N LEU A 364 -3.93 7.61 19.73
CA LEU A 364 -5.34 8.07 19.65
C LEU A 364 -6.22 7.17 18.77
N TYR A 365 -6.07 5.86 18.88
CA TYR A 365 -6.87 4.89 18.13
C TYR A 365 -8.31 4.78 18.63
N LYS A 366 -8.50 4.89 19.95
CA LYS A 366 -9.83 4.84 20.58
C LYS A 366 -10.70 6.00 20.11
N GLU A 367 -10.13 7.19 20.04
CA GLU A 367 -10.81 8.43 19.65
C GLU A 367 -11.25 8.44 18.18
N THR A 368 -10.47 7.79 17.32
CA THR A 368 -10.73 7.78 15.87
C THR A 368 -11.50 6.54 15.40
N LYS A 369 -11.66 5.52 16.23
CA LYS A 369 -12.29 4.24 15.87
C LYS A 369 -13.68 4.40 15.25
N ASN A 370 -14.57 5.11 15.93
CA ASN A 370 -15.96 5.23 15.47
C ASN A 370 -16.07 5.93 14.11
N PHE A 371 -15.24 6.95 13.86
CA PHE A 371 -15.21 7.63 12.57
C PHE A 371 -14.65 6.73 11.46
N THR A 372 -13.69 5.87 11.78
CA THR A 372 -13.15 4.90 10.81
C THR A 372 -14.21 3.84 10.45
N ILE A 373 -15.06 3.44 11.41
CA ILE A 373 -16.20 2.54 11.17
C ILE A 373 -17.23 3.24 10.27
N ILE A 374 -17.62 4.46 10.61
CA ILE A 374 -18.60 5.24 9.83
C ILE A 374 -18.10 5.42 8.39
N GLN A 375 -16.82 5.77 8.21
CA GLN A 375 -16.21 5.89 6.89
C GLN A 375 -16.30 4.60 6.08
N ALA A 376 -15.96 3.44 6.67
CA ALA A 376 -16.00 2.16 5.99
C ALA A 376 -17.45 1.77 5.59
N ILE A 377 -18.42 1.94 6.48
CA ILE A 377 -19.83 1.67 6.20
C ILE A 377 -20.34 2.60 5.11
N LEU A 378 -20.08 3.91 5.23
CA LEU A 378 -20.51 4.90 4.24
C LEU A 378 -19.94 4.59 2.86
N ASN A 379 -18.64 4.22 2.77
CA ASN A 379 -17.99 3.84 1.53
C ASN A 379 -18.69 2.62 0.89
N ILE A 380 -18.91 1.53 1.64
CA ILE A 380 -19.58 0.33 1.11
C ILE A 380 -21.00 0.67 0.64
N VAL A 381 -21.80 1.33 1.47
CA VAL A 381 -23.21 1.63 1.15
C VAL A 381 -23.30 2.49 -0.10
N LEU A 382 -22.52 3.57 -0.18
CA LEU A 382 -22.50 4.44 -1.36
C LEU A 382 -21.97 3.72 -2.59
N SER A 383 -20.93 2.90 -2.46
CA SER A 383 -20.38 2.12 -3.58
C SER A 383 -21.44 1.16 -4.14
N LEU A 384 -22.18 0.44 -3.29
CA LEU A 384 -23.23 -0.49 -3.72
C LEU A 384 -24.42 0.21 -4.41
N ILE A 385 -24.72 1.45 -3.99
CA ILE A 385 -25.81 2.24 -4.60
C ILE A 385 -25.33 2.82 -5.94
N LEU A 386 -24.16 3.48 -5.96
CA LEU A 386 -23.70 4.26 -7.10
C LEU A 386 -23.14 3.40 -8.22
N VAL A 387 -22.57 2.22 -7.92
CA VAL A 387 -22.00 1.31 -8.94
C VAL A 387 -23.03 0.88 -9.96
N ARG A 388 -24.30 0.72 -9.57
CA ARG A 388 -25.39 0.27 -10.45
C ARG A 388 -25.57 1.16 -11.68
N LYS A 389 -25.39 2.48 -11.51
CA LYS A 389 -25.60 3.48 -12.57
C LYS A 389 -24.27 4.01 -13.14
N TYR A 390 -23.26 4.16 -12.29
CA TYR A 390 -22.03 4.90 -12.64
C TYR A 390 -20.78 4.04 -12.66
N GLN A 391 -20.86 2.72 -12.46
CA GLN A 391 -19.74 1.78 -12.55
C GLN A 391 -18.49 2.28 -11.79
N ILE A 392 -17.34 2.43 -12.47
CA ILE A 392 -16.06 2.90 -11.89
C ILE A 392 -16.22 4.29 -11.25
N PHE A 393 -16.90 5.22 -11.94
CA PHE A 393 -17.13 6.57 -11.41
C PHE A 393 -17.88 6.51 -10.07
N GLY A 394 -18.88 5.62 -9.95
CA GLY A 394 -19.69 5.47 -8.74
C GLY A 394 -18.90 5.04 -7.52
N VAL A 395 -18.04 4.03 -7.64
CA VAL A 395 -17.22 3.55 -6.52
C VAL A 395 -16.15 4.57 -6.10
N LEU A 396 -15.58 5.30 -7.05
CA LEU A 396 -14.63 6.37 -6.77
C LEU A 396 -15.29 7.56 -6.09
N LEU A 397 -16.51 7.93 -6.52
CA LEU A 397 -17.28 9.00 -5.87
C LEU A 397 -17.62 8.63 -4.42
N ALA A 398 -18.03 7.39 -4.15
CA ALA A 398 -18.25 6.88 -2.80
C ALA A 398 -16.99 7.00 -1.93
N THR A 399 -15.83 6.68 -2.52
CA THR A 399 -14.52 6.79 -1.86
C THR A 399 -14.19 8.24 -1.52
N ILE A 400 -14.43 9.20 -2.42
CA ILE A 400 -14.22 10.63 -2.16
C ILE A 400 -15.13 11.11 -1.04
N ILE A 401 -16.43 10.82 -1.12
CA ILE A 401 -17.40 11.25 -0.10
C ILE A 401 -16.97 10.74 1.27
N SER A 402 -16.69 9.46 1.41
CA SER A 402 -16.26 8.87 2.68
C SER A 402 -14.91 9.41 3.19
N GLN A 403 -13.98 9.69 2.29
CA GLN A 403 -12.66 10.22 2.62
C GLN A 403 -12.71 11.69 3.07
N TYR A 404 -13.43 12.54 2.34
CA TYR A 404 -13.40 13.98 2.57
C TYR A 404 -14.49 14.45 3.53
N MET A 405 -15.60 13.73 3.68
CA MET A 405 -16.63 14.08 4.67
C MET A 405 -16.40 13.45 6.04
N VAL A 406 -15.68 12.31 6.11
CA VAL A 406 -15.51 11.59 7.39
C VAL A 406 -14.03 11.45 7.75
N LEU A 407 -13.23 10.75 6.92
CA LEU A 407 -11.87 10.36 7.29
C LEU A 407 -10.97 11.55 7.60
N ILE A 408 -10.83 12.47 6.65
CA ILE A 408 -9.92 13.61 6.75
C ILE A 408 -10.39 14.57 7.86
N PRO A 409 -11.64 15.09 7.85
CA PRO A 409 -12.07 16.07 8.85
C PRO A 409 -11.95 15.55 10.28
N CYS A 410 -12.39 14.31 10.52
CA CYS A 410 -12.39 13.75 11.88
C CYS A 410 -10.97 13.52 12.42
N ASN A 411 -10.06 12.95 11.60
CA ASN A 411 -8.66 12.76 12.03
C ASN A 411 -7.95 14.10 12.24
N VAL A 412 -8.14 15.07 11.35
CA VAL A 412 -7.58 16.41 11.48
C VAL A 412 -8.10 17.09 12.75
N TYR A 413 -9.41 17.06 12.97
CA TYR A 413 -10.03 17.66 14.18
C TYR A 413 -9.45 17.05 15.47
N ILE A 414 -9.37 15.72 15.55
CA ILE A 414 -8.85 15.02 16.74
C ILE A 414 -7.38 15.38 17.00
N VAL A 415 -6.55 15.39 15.95
CA VAL A 415 -5.13 15.73 16.11
C VAL A 415 -4.94 17.20 16.50
N TYR A 416 -5.63 18.12 15.85
CA TYR A 416 -5.52 19.54 16.17
C TYR A 416 -6.04 19.86 17.57
N SER A 417 -7.17 19.28 18.00
CA SER A 417 -7.75 19.52 19.33
C SER A 417 -6.99 18.81 20.43
N LYS A 418 -6.72 17.49 20.29
CA LYS A 418 -6.18 16.66 21.39
C LYS A 418 -4.65 16.61 21.48
N VAL A 419 -3.94 16.80 20.34
CA VAL A 419 -2.47 16.78 20.35
C VAL A 419 -1.89 18.18 20.49
N PHE A 420 -2.43 19.14 19.73
CA PHE A 420 -1.82 20.47 19.63
C PHE A 420 -2.62 21.59 20.31
N ASN A 421 -3.84 21.31 20.74
CA ASN A 421 -4.77 22.31 21.29
C ASN A 421 -4.87 23.56 20.39
N GLU A 422 -5.01 23.34 19.07
CA GLU A 422 -5.14 24.37 18.04
C GLU A 422 -6.44 24.21 17.23
N ASN A 423 -6.84 25.32 16.55
CA ASN A 423 -7.94 25.32 15.63
C ASN A 423 -7.53 24.77 14.26
N VAL A 424 -8.44 24.05 13.60
CA VAL A 424 -8.26 23.46 12.25
C VAL A 424 -8.17 24.52 11.13
N LYS A 425 -8.45 25.79 11.40
CA LYS A 425 -8.43 26.89 10.41
C LYS A 425 -7.17 26.92 9.56
N LYS A 426 -6.00 26.67 10.18
CA LYS A 426 -4.71 26.65 9.45
C LYS A 426 -4.62 25.50 8.45
N PHE A 427 -5.18 24.32 8.80
CA PHE A 427 -5.24 23.20 7.88
C PHE A 427 -6.16 23.53 6.69
N ILE A 428 -7.34 24.08 6.96
CA ILE A 428 -8.30 24.50 5.91
C ILE A 428 -7.67 25.54 4.99
N LEU A 429 -6.98 26.55 5.54
CA LEU A 429 -6.28 27.54 4.72
C LEU A 429 -5.23 26.91 3.80
N LYS A 430 -4.38 26.02 4.33
CA LYS A 430 -3.40 25.29 3.51
C LYS A 430 -4.08 24.43 2.43
N LEU A 431 -5.21 23.80 2.76
CA LEU A 431 -5.99 23.01 1.80
C LEU A 431 -6.51 23.89 0.65
N VAL A 432 -7.11 25.04 0.97
CA VAL A 432 -7.62 25.99 -0.05
C VAL A 432 -6.48 26.51 -0.94
N LEU A 433 -5.38 26.93 -0.34
CA LEU A 433 -4.20 27.40 -1.09
C LEU A 433 -3.62 26.30 -1.99
N SER A 434 -3.57 25.06 -1.53
CA SER A 434 -3.12 23.93 -2.34
C SER A 434 -4.08 23.60 -3.49
N ILE A 435 -5.39 23.72 -3.28
CA ILE A 435 -6.37 23.57 -4.37
C ILE A 435 -6.18 24.63 -5.44
N ILE A 436 -5.95 25.89 -5.04
CA ILE A 436 -5.67 26.99 -5.99
C ILE A 436 -4.39 26.66 -6.79
N ASN A 437 -3.33 26.20 -6.12
CA ASN A 437 -2.09 25.79 -6.79
C ASN A 437 -2.32 24.64 -7.80
N VAL A 438 -3.10 23.62 -7.42
CA VAL A 438 -3.48 22.50 -8.31
C VAL A 438 -4.21 23.01 -9.56
N LEU A 439 -5.14 23.95 -9.42
CA LEU A 439 -5.87 24.52 -10.56
C LEU A 439 -4.95 25.31 -11.49
N VAL A 440 -4.02 26.10 -10.93
CA VAL A 440 -3.01 26.85 -11.72
C VAL A 440 -2.13 25.86 -12.51
N LEU A 441 -1.66 24.78 -11.86
CA LEU A 441 -0.84 23.77 -12.52
C LEU A 441 -1.60 23.02 -13.62
N ILE A 442 -2.87 22.69 -13.40
CA ILE A 442 -3.70 22.05 -14.44
C ILE A 442 -3.79 22.96 -15.66
N PHE A 443 -3.97 24.27 -15.45
CA PHE A 443 -4.01 25.24 -16.55
C PHE A 443 -2.67 25.32 -17.29
N ILE A 444 -1.54 25.36 -16.58
CA ILE A 444 -0.19 25.36 -17.17
C ILE A 444 0.02 24.07 -17.97
N ASN A 445 -0.29 22.92 -17.39
CA ASN A 445 -0.12 21.63 -18.01
C ASN A 445 -1.01 21.47 -19.28
N TYR A 446 -2.22 22.04 -19.26
CA TYR A 446 -3.08 22.08 -20.46
C TYR A 446 -2.41 22.85 -21.61
N LYS A 447 -1.76 23.99 -21.33
CA LYS A 447 -1.02 24.76 -22.35
C LYS A 447 0.19 23.98 -22.87
N ILE A 448 0.91 23.26 -21.99
CA ILE A 448 2.05 22.43 -22.41
C ILE A 448 1.58 21.27 -23.26
N ARG A 449 0.45 20.62 -22.93
CA ARG A 449 -0.10 19.51 -23.72
C ARG A 449 -0.39 19.92 -25.15
N ASN A 450 -0.88 21.13 -25.38
CA ASN A 450 -1.19 21.63 -26.72
C ASN A 450 0.04 21.84 -27.63
N ILE A 451 1.27 21.70 -27.08
CA ILE A 451 2.52 21.72 -27.86
C ILE A 451 2.79 20.35 -28.50
N PHE A 452 2.15 19.28 -27.97
CA PHE A 452 2.31 17.92 -28.47
C PHE A 452 1.13 17.55 -29.35
N ASP A 453 1.31 17.57 -30.68
CA ASP A 453 0.24 17.26 -31.67
C ASP A 453 -0.17 15.78 -31.62
N SER A 454 0.80 14.88 -31.37
CA SER A 454 0.55 13.45 -31.26
C SER A 454 1.54 12.79 -30.30
N PHE A 455 1.10 11.70 -29.68
CA PHE A 455 1.96 10.92 -28.80
C PHE A 455 2.43 9.63 -29.48
N ASN A 456 3.72 9.41 -29.43
CA ASN A 456 4.32 8.08 -29.60
C ASN A 456 4.98 7.68 -28.27
N LYS A 457 5.48 6.46 -28.15
CA LYS A 457 6.05 5.95 -26.90
C LYS A 457 7.19 6.80 -26.31
N VAL A 458 7.99 7.42 -27.16
CA VAL A 458 9.09 8.29 -26.75
C VAL A 458 8.58 9.65 -26.30
N SER A 459 7.69 10.26 -27.13
CA SER A 459 7.12 11.57 -26.82
C SER A 459 6.27 11.56 -25.54
N VAL A 460 5.56 10.47 -25.24
CA VAL A 460 4.86 10.30 -23.95
C VAL A 460 5.84 10.37 -22.78
N LEU A 461 6.97 9.66 -22.84
CA LEU A 461 7.95 9.70 -21.75
C LEU A 461 8.56 11.08 -21.59
N LEU A 462 8.91 11.75 -22.69
CA LEU A 462 9.41 13.12 -22.66
C LEU A 462 8.38 14.09 -22.09
N PHE A 463 7.12 13.97 -22.51
CA PHE A 463 6.01 14.74 -21.96
C PHE A 463 5.85 14.53 -20.45
N MET A 464 5.85 13.28 -19.98
CA MET A 464 5.74 12.96 -18.55
C MET A 464 6.90 13.57 -17.74
N LEU A 465 8.14 13.49 -18.25
CA LEU A 465 9.30 14.08 -17.60
C LEU A 465 9.21 15.61 -17.56
N LEU A 466 8.79 16.25 -18.65
CA LEU A 466 8.58 17.69 -18.72
C LEU A 466 7.51 18.16 -17.73
N ILE A 467 6.35 17.51 -17.71
CA ILE A 467 5.27 17.82 -16.78
C ILE A 467 5.72 17.61 -15.32
N ALA A 468 6.41 16.51 -15.02
CA ALA A 468 6.92 16.27 -13.67
C ALA A 468 7.93 17.35 -13.25
N PHE A 469 8.82 17.76 -14.15
CA PHE A 469 9.79 18.84 -13.90
C PHE A 469 9.10 20.17 -13.66
N VAL A 470 8.20 20.59 -14.54
CA VAL A 470 7.45 21.84 -14.40
C VAL A 470 6.65 21.87 -13.10
N ASN A 471 5.92 20.79 -12.81
CA ASN A 471 5.09 20.71 -11.62
C ASN A 471 5.91 20.72 -10.32
N VAL A 472 7.07 20.04 -10.26
CA VAL A 472 7.90 20.07 -9.04
C VAL A 472 8.53 21.45 -8.81
N VAL A 473 8.98 22.12 -9.88
CA VAL A 473 9.58 23.45 -9.78
C VAL A 473 8.52 24.46 -9.35
N GLU A 474 7.35 24.46 -10.01
CA GLU A 474 6.27 25.38 -9.67
C GLU A 474 5.76 25.15 -8.24
N CYS A 475 5.45 23.91 -7.87
CA CYS A 475 5.03 23.59 -6.51
C CYS A 475 6.08 24.01 -5.47
N PHE A 476 7.36 23.84 -5.77
CA PHE A 476 8.44 24.25 -4.86
C PHE A 476 8.46 25.77 -4.69
N VAL A 477 8.45 26.51 -5.79
CA VAL A 477 8.45 27.98 -5.77
C VAL A 477 7.21 28.51 -5.05
N TYR A 478 6.03 28.00 -5.41
CA TYR A 478 4.76 28.38 -4.79
C TYR A 478 4.80 28.19 -3.26
N ASN A 479 5.20 26.99 -2.80
CA ASN A 479 5.21 26.70 -1.37
C ASN A 479 6.29 27.47 -0.60
N VAL A 480 7.46 27.75 -1.20
CA VAL A 480 8.49 28.61 -0.59
C VAL A 480 8.00 30.04 -0.42
N LEU A 481 7.21 30.56 -1.37
CA LEU A 481 6.69 31.92 -1.34
C LEU A 481 5.50 32.08 -0.37
N ILE A 482 4.59 31.13 -0.34
CA ILE A 482 3.30 31.25 0.36
C ILE A 482 3.31 30.57 1.73
N ASP A 483 3.98 29.41 1.90
CA ASP A 483 3.95 28.61 3.13
C ASP A 483 5.19 28.83 3.99
N LYS A 484 5.03 29.58 5.10
CA LYS A 484 6.11 29.86 6.05
C LYS A 484 6.71 28.59 6.67
N ASP A 485 5.89 27.56 6.93
CA ASP A 485 6.35 26.30 7.52
C ASP A 485 7.18 25.49 6.52
N PHE A 486 6.82 25.54 5.23
CA PHE A 486 7.62 24.95 4.15
C PHE A 486 8.96 25.66 3.97
N LYS A 487 8.96 26.98 3.97
CA LYS A 487 10.20 27.79 3.93
C LYS A 487 11.13 27.46 5.10
N THR A 488 10.56 27.26 6.29
CA THR A 488 11.33 26.85 7.48
C THR A 488 11.95 25.47 7.27
N LEU A 489 11.22 24.50 6.71
CA LEU A 489 11.72 23.17 6.38
C LEU A 489 12.93 23.24 5.42
N VAL A 490 12.78 24.00 4.33
CA VAL A 490 13.84 24.17 3.33
C VAL A 490 15.09 24.80 3.98
N ASN A 491 14.92 25.83 4.79
CA ASN A 491 16.04 26.49 5.48
C ASN A 491 16.76 25.55 6.47
N GLU A 492 16.05 24.70 7.19
CA GLU A 492 16.65 23.70 8.08
C GLU A 492 17.46 22.65 7.29
N ILE A 493 16.94 22.18 6.15
CA ILE A 493 17.65 21.25 5.27
C ILE A 493 18.95 21.92 4.75
N LEU A 494 18.87 23.14 4.26
CA LEU A 494 20.02 23.87 3.75
C LEU A 494 21.08 24.13 4.82
N LYS A 495 20.68 24.44 6.06
CA LYS A 495 21.61 24.59 7.20
C LYS A 495 22.37 23.29 7.48
N LYS A 496 21.68 22.14 7.45
CA LYS A 496 22.30 20.83 7.66
C LYS A 496 23.29 20.48 6.55
N ILE A 497 22.94 20.74 5.29
CA ILE A 497 23.82 20.48 4.14
C ILE A 497 25.08 21.38 4.20
N ARG A 498 24.94 22.63 4.60
CA ARG A 498 26.06 23.58 4.74
C ARG A 498 26.95 23.34 5.96
N GLY A 499 26.69 22.27 6.76
CA GLY A 499 27.51 21.93 7.93
C GLY A 499 27.42 22.92 9.08
N LYS A 500 26.48 23.85 9.05
CA LYS A 500 26.20 24.74 10.18
C LYS A 500 25.26 24.01 11.14
N LYS A 501 25.82 23.57 12.27
CA LYS A 501 25.07 23.03 13.42
C LYS A 501 24.06 24.04 13.97
#